data_5588cc56ebc1c0a7eab88c7175a35ac4
#
_entry.id   5588cc56ebc1c0a7eab88c7175a35ac4
#
_cell.length_a   1.000
_cell.length_b   1.000
_cell.length_c   1.000
_cell.angle_alpha   90.00
_cell.angle_beta   90.00
_cell.angle_gamma   90.00
#
_symmetry.space_group_name_H-M   'P 1'
#
loop_
_entity.id
_entity.type
_entity.pdbx_description
1 polymer ?
#
loop_
_entity_poly.entity_id
_entity_poly.type
_entity_poly.pdbx_seq_one_letter_code
_entity_poly.pdbx_strand_id
1 'polypeptide(L)'
;MIIDQLISTTSKYDTPTMCNAMDIILGTRSAIGFTKSSMVTAQNSTQPVVGFAKTAKIRASSPPLVSQKEINNIRIEYYEYIVKNEENPVVVIEDTDFPNCIGAFWGELNVAVHKGLKIKGTVTNGLLRDLGMLDSGYQVIAGSIGPSHAFVHLTELDTPVNILGLEIKPGDFIHADQHGAMTVPKKHLDALPHALDLVVKKEVPILEAARQRDFNIEKLKKAFQASWDIK
;
A
#
# COMPACT_ATOMS: atom_id res chain seq x y z
N MET A 1 15.91 -14.52 2.39
CA MET A 1 16.35 -13.24 1.76
C MET A 1 16.48 -12.17 2.84
N ILE A 2 17.47 -11.26 2.75
CA ILE A 2 17.63 -10.13 3.67
C ILE A 2 16.49 -9.14 3.39
N ILE A 3 15.81 -8.64 4.42
CA ILE A 3 14.64 -7.74 4.29
C ILE A 3 14.96 -6.51 3.44
N ASP A 4 16.10 -5.86 3.67
CA ASP A 4 16.52 -4.69 2.89
C ASP A 4 16.62 -4.98 1.38
N GLN A 5 17.08 -6.17 1.01
CA GLN A 5 17.14 -6.58 -0.39
C GLN A 5 15.75 -6.79 -0.98
N LEU A 6 14.82 -7.37 -0.21
CA LEU A 6 13.42 -7.52 -0.60
C LEU A 6 12.78 -6.16 -0.85
N ILE A 7 12.87 -5.23 0.11
CA ILE A 7 12.34 -3.87 0.01
C ILE A 7 12.95 -3.14 -1.20
N SER A 8 14.29 -3.16 -1.32
CA SER A 8 14.98 -2.50 -2.45
C SER A 8 14.59 -3.07 -3.81
N THR A 9 14.29 -4.37 -3.89
CA THR A 9 13.85 -4.99 -5.13
C THR A 9 12.42 -4.61 -5.46
N THR A 10 11.50 -4.79 -4.51
CA THR A 10 10.05 -4.56 -4.73
C THR A 10 9.71 -3.09 -4.92
N SER A 11 10.46 -2.16 -4.30
CA SER A 11 10.27 -0.71 -4.50
C SER A 11 10.59 -0.19 -5.91
N LYS A 12 11.14 -1.02 -6.79
CA LYS A 12 11.40 -0.67 -8.19
C LYS A 12 10.20 -0.88 -9.12
N TYR A 13 9.17 -1.56 -8.62
CA TYR A 13 8.01 -1.97 -9.40
C TYR A 13 6.75 -1.31 -8.86
N ASP A 14 5.77 -1.15 -9.72
CA ASP A 14 4.44 -0.71 -9.34
C ASP A 14 3.57 -1.86 -8.81
N THR A 15 2.47 -1.53 -8.15
CA THR A 15 1.54 -2.52 -7.59
C THR A 15 0.94 -3.44 -8.65
N PRO A 16 0.58 -3.00 -9.87
CA PRO A 16 0.18 -3.90 -10.97
C PRO A 16 1.23 -4.97 -11.31
N THR A 17 2.49 -4.59 -11.42
CA THR A 17 3.59 -5.55 -11.68
C THR A 17 3.75 -6.56 -10.54
N MET A 18 3.59 -6.11 -9.30
CA MET A 18 3.57 -6.99 -8.12
C MET A 18 2.41 -7.99 -8.18
N CYS A 19 1.21 -7.58 -8.61
CA CYS A 19 0.08 -8.48 -8.83
C CYS A 19 0.38 -9.52 -9.91
N ASN A 20 0.97 -9.11 -11.04
CA ASN A 20 1.40 -10.02 -12.11
C ASN A 20 2.45 -11.03 -11.61
N ALA A 21 3.37 -10.61 -10.77
CA ALA A 21 4.36 -11.50 -10.15
C ALA A 21 3.68 -12.54 -9.22
N MET A 22 2.66 -12.14 -8.48
CA MET A 22 1.88 -13.09 -7.67
C MET A 22 1.13 -14.11 -8.53
N ASP A 23 0.57 -13.72 -9.68
CA ASP A 23 -0.05 -14.66 -10.62
C ASP A 23 0.96 -15.70 -11.12
N ILE A 24 2.21 -15.32 -11.39
CA ILE A 24 3.29 -16.23 -11.75
C ILE A 24 3.59 -17.22 -10.60
N ILE A 25 3.74 -16.71 -9.37
CA ILE A 25 4.04 -17.52 -8.18
C ILE A 25 2.92 -18.55 -7.92
N LEU A 26 1.66 -18.13 -8.09
CA LEU A 26 0.50 -18.97 -7.88
C LEU A 26 0.21 -19.93 -9.03
N GLY A 27 0.79 -19.69 -10.21
CA GLY A 27 0.50 -20.42 -11.44
C GLY A 27 -0.91 -20.17 -12.00
N THR A 28 -1.61 -19.15 -11.49
CA THR A 28 -2.98 -18.80 -11.90
C THR A 28 -3.27 -17.33 -11.54
N ARG A 29 -4.24 -16.72 -12.22
CA ARG A 29 -4.72 -15.39 -11.86
C ARG A 29 -5.49 -15.42 -10.55
N SER A 30 -5.35 -14.35 -9.77
CA SER A 30 -6.03 -14.16 -8.49
C SER A 30 -6.95 -12.93 -8.52
N ALA A 31 -8.10 -13.03 -7.86
CA ALA A 31 -9.03 -11.92 -7.63
C ALA A 31 -9.00 -11.43 -6.17
N ILE A 32 -8.03 -11.87 -5.37
CA ILE A 32 -7.88 -11.53 -3.96
C ILE A 32 -6.45 -11.06 -3.65
N GLY A 33 -6.27 -10.45 -2.50
CA GLY A 33 -4.96 -9.98 -2.04
C GLY A 33 -4.63 -8.54 -2.45
N PHE A 34 -5.60 -7.79 -2.99
CA PHE A 34 -5.45 -6.37 -3.35
C PHE A 34 -6.74 -5.57 -3.09
N THR A 35 -6.63 -4.25 -3.02
CA THR A 35 -7.77 -3.32 -2.86
C THR A 35 -8.67 -3.33 -4.09
N LYS A 36 -9.98 -3.21 -3.87
CA LYS A 36 -11.02 -3.35 -4.93
C LYS A 36 -11.58 -2.02 -5.41
N SER A 37 -11.08 -0.90 -4.90
CA SER A 37 -11.51 0.45 -5.27
C SER A 37 -10.31 1.34 -5.47
N SER A 38 -10.48 2.40 -6.25
CA SER A 38 -9.46 3.42 -6.46
C SER A 38 -9.09 4.13 -5.16
N MET A 39 -7.85 4.56 -5.05
CA MET A 39 -7.31 5.32 -3.93
C MET A 39 -6.74 6.65 -4.43
N VAL A 40 -6.57 7.58 -3.51
CA VAL A 40 -5.90 8.87 -3.76
C VAL A 40 -4.55 8.90 -3.07
N THR A 41 -3.58 9.56 -3.69
CA THR A 41 -2.23 9.71 -3.13
C THR A 41 -2.00 11.15 -2.69
N ALA A 42 -1.30 11.32 -1.58
CA ALA A 42 -0.95 12.63 -1.04
C ALA A 42 -0.04 13.45 -1.96
N GLN A 43 0.78 12.78 -2.74
CA GLN A 43 1.78 13.38 -3.63
C GLN A 43 1.80 12.62 -4.96
N ASN A 44 2.15 13.34 -6.04
CA ASN A 44 2.38 12.73 -7.36
C ASN A 44 3.72 11.97 -7.38
N SER A 45 3.94 11.08 -6.42
CA SER A 45 5.12 10.23 -6.38
C SER A 45 4.83 8.89 -7.03
N THR A 46 5.74 8.44 -7.87
CA THR A 46 5.71 7.09 -8.45
C THR A 46 6.36 6.04 -7.53
N GLN A 47 6.94 6.47 -6.40
CA GLN A 47 7.56 5.54 -5.46
C GLN A 47 6.49 4.81 -4.64
N PRO A 48 6.49 3.49 -4.63
CA PRO A 48 5.54 2.73 -3.82
C PRO A 48 5.89 2.80 -2.32
N VAL A 49 4.87 2.62 -1.50
CA VAL A 49 5.01 2.32 -0.07
C VAL A 49 5.20 0.82 0.08
N VAL A 50 6.33 0.41 0.65
CA VAL A 50 6.69 -1.00 0.80
C VAL A 50 7.19 -1.28 2.21
N GLY A 51 6.69 -2.33 2.84
CA GLY A 51 7.13 -2.72 4.18
C GLY A 51 6.16 -3.66 4.89
N PHE A 52 6.25 -3.68 6.21
CA PHE A 52 5.43 -4.55 7.05
C PHE A 52 4.36 -3.74 7.79
N ALA A 53 3.14 -4.27 7.81
CA ALA A 53 1.97 -3.56 8.31
C ALA A 53 1.99 -3.38 9.83
N LYS A 54 1.81 -2.14 10.27
CA LYS A 54 1.40 -1.74 11.62
C LYS A 54 -0.04 -1.27 11.54
N THR A 55 -0.95 -2.06 12.06
CA THR A 55 -2.39 -1.85 11.84
C THR A 55 -3.05 -1.14 13.01
N ALA A 56 -4.00 -0.28 12.70
CA ALA A 56 -4.85 0.39 13.68
C ALA A 56 -6.24 0.67 13.08
N LYS A 57 -7.21 0.94 13.95
CA LYS A 57 -8.52 1.41 13.54
C LYS A 57 -8.82 2.78 14.11
N ILE A 58 -9.54 3.57 13.34
CA ILE A 58 -10.04 4.89 13.74
C ILE A 58 -11.54 4.99 13.55
N ARG A 59 -12.12 5.98 14.19
CA ARG A 59 -13.48 6.44 13.99
C ARG A 59 -13.57 7.96 14.07
N ALA A 60 -14.49 8.57 13.35
CA ALA A 60 -14.64 10.01 13.30
C ALA A 60 -16.08 10.52 13.37
N SER A 61 -17.09 9.64 13.20
CA SER A 61 -18.51 10.02 13.09
C SER A 61 -19.14 10.48 14.42
N SER A 62 -18.53 10.15 15.56
CA SER A 62 -19.01 10.55 16.88
C SER A 62 -17.86 10.86 17.83
N PRO A 63 -18.07 11.71 18.85
CA PRO A 63 -17.09 11.93 19.90
C PRO A 63 -16.69 10.61 20.59
N PRO A 64 -15.43 10.47 21.03
CA PRO A 64 -15.01 9.33 21.84
C PRO A 64 -15.77 9.31 23.17
N LEU A 65 -16.08 8.10 23.65
CA LEU A 65 -16.78 7.89 24.92
C LEU A 65 -15.86 7.90 26.15
N VAL A 66 -14.57 8.09 25.93
CA VAL A 66 -13.53 8.09 26.96
C VAL A 66 -13.04 9.50 27.27
N SER A 67 -12.37 9.69 28.40
CA SER A 67 -11.82 10.97 28.80
C SER A 67 -10.70 11.45 27.86
N GLN A 68 -10.44 12.78 27.84
CA GLN A 68 -9.33 13.35 27.06
C GLN A 68 -7.97 12.77 27.47
N LYS A 69 -7.81 12.41 28.74
CA LYS A 69 -6.58 11.76 29.23
C LYS A 69 -6.40 10.39 28.60
N GLU A 70 -7.45 9.60 28.50
CA GLU A 70 -7.41 8.26 27.87
C GLU A 70 -7.15 8.37 26.37
N ILE A 71 -7.77 9.33 25.66
CA ILE A 71 -7.47 9.62 24.25
C ILE A 71 -5.97 9.91 24.05
N ASN A 72 -5.41 10.73 24.91
CA ASN A 72 -3.98 11.07 24.85
C ASN A 72 -3.11 9.84 25.13
N ASN A 73 -3.46 9.00 26.09
CA ASN A 73 -2.75 7.75 26.39
C ASN A 73 -2.79 6.80 25.20
N ILE A 74 -3.97 6.53 24.62
CA ILE A 74 -4.11 5.67 23.42
C ILE A 74 -3.25 6.20 22.26
N ARG A 75 -3.17 7.52 22.09
CA ARG A 75 -2.31 8.13 21.07
C ARG A 75 -0.83 7.86 21.31
N ILE A 76 -0.37 7.92 22.56
CA ILE A 76 1.03 7.59 22.89
C ILE A 76 1.28 6.09 22.69
N GLU A 77 0.40 5.22 23.16
CA GLU A 77 0.48 3.76 22.97
C GLU A 77 0.55 3.41 21.48
N TYR A 78 -0.22 4.09 20.63
CA TYR A 78 -0.15 3.93 19.18
C TYR A 78 1.24 4.28 18.63
N TYR A 79 1.82 5.41 19.03
CA TYR A 79 3.17 5.78 18.56
C TYR A 79 4.23 4.79 19.05
N GLU A 80 4.13 4.32 20.29
CA GLU A 80 5.01 3.26 20.82
C GLU A 80 4.86 1.95 20.04
N TYR A 81 3.63 1.58 19.69
CA TYR A 81 3.33 0.38 18.90
C TYR A 81 3.94 0.43 17.50
N ILE A 82 3.76 1.52 16.76
CA ILE A 82 4.19 1.60 15.36
C ILE A 82 5.72 1.60 15.19
N VAL A 83 6.49 1.99 16.19
CA VAL A 83 7.97 1.99 16.16
C VAL A 83 8.59 0.71 16.73
N LYS A 84 7.77 -0.19 17.32
CA LYS A 84 8.26 -1.37 18.05
C LYS A 84 8.56 -2.51 17.08
N ASN A 85 9.79 -3.06 17.16
CA ASN A 85 10.21 -4.36 16.61
C ASN A 85 9.89 -4.61 15.12
N GLU A 86 9.91 -3.59 14.25
CA GLU A 86 9.65 -3.81 12.84
C GLU A 86 10.69 -3.14 11.95
N GLU A 87 11.17 -3.89 10.96
CA GLU A 87 11.97 -3.33 9.88
C GLU A 87 11.04 -2.82 8.76
N ASN A 88 11.23 -1.58 8.32
CA ASN A 88 10.42 -0.90 7.32
C ASN A 88 8.90 -0.89 7.65
N PRO A 89 8.48 -0.31 8.80
CA PRO A 89 7.08 -0.27 9.17
C PRO A 89 6.25 0.61 8.23
N VAL A 90 5.11 0.08 7.81
CA VAL A 90 4.07 0.77 7.06
C VAL A 90 2.82 0.84 7.93
N VAL A 91 2.29 2.02 8.16
CA VAL A 91 1.07 2.18 8.94
C VAL A 91 -0.15 1.92 8.06
N VAL A 92 -1.03 1.02 8.51
CA VAL A 92 -2.28 0.69 7.83
C VAL A 92 -3.44 0.98 8.78
N ILE A 93 -4.25 1.99 8.44
CA ILE A 93 -5.36 2.43 9.29
C ILE A 93 -6.69 2.23 8.59
N GLU A 94 -7.56 1.43 9.22
CA GLU A 94 -8.96 1.33 8.84
C GLU A 94 -9.78 2.43 9.50
N ASP A 95 -10.48 3.24 8.71
CA ASP A 95 -11.57 4.06 9.18
C ASP A 95 -12.84 3.19 9.20
N THR A 96 -13.36 2.90 10.41
CA THR A 96 -14.52 2.05 10.61
C THR A 96 -15.85 2.71 10.23
N ASP A 97 -15.82 4.01 9.92
CA ASP A 97 -16.98 4.73 9.38
C ASP A 97 -17.15 4.54 7.87
N PHE A 98 -16.17 3.89 7.19
CA PHE A 98 -16.28 3.63 5.74
C PHE A 98 -17.56 2.86 5.41
N PRO A 99 -18.30 3.25 4.32
CA PRO A 99 -17.91 4.19 3.28
C PRO A 99 -18.21 5.68 3.58
N ASN A 100 -18.74 6.01 4.74
CA ASN A 100 -19.19 7.36 5.10
C ASN A 100 -18.17 8.10 5.97
N CYS A 101 -16.89 8.00 5.63
CA CYS A 101 -15.81 8.69 6.35
C CYS A 101 -16.00 10.20 6.32
N ILE A 102 -15.88 10.85 7.49
CA ILE A 102 -16.04 12.31 7.62
C ILE A 102 -14.86 13.03 8.28
N GLY A 103 -13.92 12.27 8.86
CA GLY A 103 -12.77 12.81 9.58
C GLY A 103 -11.44 12.30 9.06
N ALA A 104 -10.58 13.22 8.62
CA ALA A 104 -9.23 12.90 8.17
C ALA A 104 -8.28 12.74 9.36
N PHE A 105 -7.74 11.55 9.56
CA PHE A 105 -6.62 11.31 10.48
C PHE A 105 -5.31 11.85 9.90
N TRP A 106 -5.16 11.75 8.57
CA TRP A 106 -3.97 12.12 7.85
C TRP A 106 -4.02 13.57 7.37
N GLY A 107 -3.03 14.35 7.80
CA GLY A 107 -2.77 15.73 7.45
C GLY A 107 -1.33 16.08 7.82
N GLU A 108 -0.93 17.35 7.70
CA GLU A 108 0.43 17.84 7.90
C GLU A 108 1.08 17.30 9.19
N LEU A 109 0.43 17.47 10.34
CA LEU A 109 0.97 17.07 11.65
C LEU A 109 1.24 15.55 11.73
N ASN A 110 0.27 14.71 11.37
CA ASN A 110 0.46 13.27 11.45
C ASN A 110 1.49 12.77 10.44
N VAL A 111 1.54 13.33 9.24
CA VAL A 111 2.58 13.02 8.25
C VAL A 111 3.96 13.35 8.80
N ALA A 112 4.16 14.55 9.35
CA ALA A 112 5.44 14.97 9.92
C ALA A 112 5.89 14.07 11.08
N VAL A 113 4.97 13.73 12.01
CA VAL A 113 5.27 12.84 13.14
C VAL A 113 5.68 11.46 12.66
N HIS A 114 4.89 10.82 11.77
CA HIS A 114 5.18 9.46 11.28
C HIS A 114 6.49 9.41 10.49
N LYS A 115 6.76 10.41 9.65
CA LYS A 115 8.03 10.54 8.95
C LYS A 115 9.21 10.68 9.94
N GLY A 116 9.06 11.50 10.97
CA GLY A 116 10.05 11.66 12.03
C GLY A 116 10.33 10.37 12.80
N LEU A 117 9.32 9.53 12.97
CA LEU A 117 9.40 8.18 13.54
C LEU A 117 9.92 7.11 12.56
N LYS A 118 10.32 7.51 11.34
CA LYS A 118 10.88 6.63 10.29
C LYS A 118 9.89 5.60 9.73
N ILE A 119 8.60 5.83 9.89
CA ILE A 119 7.55 5.05 9.20
C ILE A 119 7.68 5.28 7.70
N LYS A 120 7.50 4.24 6.89
CA LYS A 120 7.80 4.27 5.45
C LYS A 120 6.68 4.81 4.58
N GLY A 121 5.49 4.89 5.13
CA GLY A 121 4.29 5.43 4.46
C GLY A 121 3.02 4.89 5.10
N THR A 122 1.90 5.24 4.50
CA THR A 122 0.58 4.92 5.04
C THR A 122 -0.37 4.45 3.96
N VAL A 123 -1.21 3.48 4.34
CA VAL A 123 -2.39 3.03 3.58
C VAL A 123 -3.62 3.12 4.48
N THR A 124 -4.71 3.72 3.98
CA THR A 124 -5.98 3.85 4.71
C THR A 124 -7.18 3.88 3.74
N ASN A 125 -8.32 3.39 4.18
CA ASN A 125 -9.60 3.62 3.50
C ASN A 125 -10.26 4.96 3.91
N GLY A 126 -9.70 5.65 4.91
CA GLY A 126 -10.18 6.93 5.42
C GLY A 126 -9.73 8.14 4.61
N LEU A 127 -9.84 9.32 5.22
CA LEU A 127 -9.61 10.60 4.56
C LEU A 127 -8.20 11.16 4.78
N LEU A 128 -7.75 11.94 3.79
CA LEU A 128 -6.54 12.75 3.79
C LEU A 128 -6.90 14.23 3.63
N ARG A 129 -6.13 15.14 4.28
CA ARG A 129 -6.24 16.59 4.14
C ARG A 129 -4.86 17.26 4.03
N ASP A 130 -4.83 18.60 3.96
CA ASP A 130 -3.62 19.45 3.94
C ASP A 130 -2.67 19.14 2.75
N LEU A 131 -3.23 18.82 1.56
CA LEU A 131 -2.49 18.32 0.40
C LEU A 131 -1.28 19.16 -0.02
N GLY A 132 -1.36 20.48 0.09
CA GLY A 132 -0.27 21.40 -0.26
C GLY A 132 0.79 21.59 0.83
N MET A 133 0.60 21.00 2.02
CA MET A 133 1.43 21.22 3.23
C MET A 133 2.10 19.94 3.74
N LEU A 134 1.88 18.82 3.08
CA LEU A 134 2.41 17.53 3.51
C LEU A 134 3.92 17.43 3.23
N ASP A 135 4.65 16.89 4.19
CA ASP A 135 6.08 16.65 4.07
C ASP A 135 6.40 15.79 2.85
N SER A 136 7.33 16.27 2.01
CA SER A 136 7.81 15.50 0.86
C SER A 136 8.51 14.20 1.30
N GLY A 137 8.37 13.14 0.52
CA GLY A 137 9.01 11.85 0.78
C GLY A 137 8.29 10.97 1.81
N TYR A 138 7.08 11.34 2.25
CA TYR A 138 6.17 10.46 2.99
C TYR A 138 4.88 10.28 2.20
N GLN A 139 4.60 9.07 1.77
CA GLN A 139 3.41 8.75 1.00
C GLN A 139 2.22 8.40 1.90
N VAL A 140 1.08 9.02 1.63
CA VAL A 140 -0.22 8.61 2.17
C VAL A 140 -1.09 8.17 1.00
N ILE A 141 -1.53 6.92 1.03
CA ILE A 141 -2.45 6.32 0.05
C ILE A 141 -3.79 6.14 0.77
N ALA A 142 -4.76 6.96 0.41
CA ALA A 142 -6.01 7.11 1.14
C ALA A 142 -7.24 6.76 0.31
N GLY A 143 -8.35 6.47 0.97
CA GLY A 143 -9.63 6.21 0.31
C GLY A 143 -10.23 7.46 -0.34
N SER A 144 -10.05 8.64 0.27
CA SER A 144 -10.58 9.90 -0.24
C SER A 144 -9.90 11.12 0.42
N ILE A 145 -10.39 12.32 0.07
CA ILE A 145 -9.92 13.61 0.57
C ILE A 145 -11.07 14.28 1.32
N GLY A 146 -10.78 14.94 2.46
CA GLY A 146 -11.77 15.69 3.22
C GLY A 146 -11.14 16.82 4.03
N PRO A 147 -11.91 17.89 4.36
CA PRO A 147 -11.34 19.12 4.94
C PRO A 147 -11.17 19.07 6.47
N SER A 148 -11.90 18.18 7.16
CA SER A 148 -12.02 18.19 8.63
C SER A 148 -11.43 16.94 9.25
N HIS A 149 -10.92 17.04 10.47
CA HIS A 149 -10.62 15.88 11.30
C HIS A 149 -11.87 15.35 12.05
N ALA A 150 -13.00 16.09 12.06
CA ALA A 150 -14.18 15.76 12.83
C ALA A 150 -13.83 15.28 14.27
N PHE A 151 -14.36 14.12 14.69
CA PHE A 151 -14.07 13.53 16.01
C PHE A 151 -13.03 12.37 15.91
N VAL A 152 -12.13 12.40 14.92
CA VAL A 152 -11.21 11.28 14.66
C VAL A 152 -10.41 10.89 15.89
N HIS A 153 -10.49 9.61 16.24
CA HIS A 153 -9.75 9.00 17.34
C HIS A 153 -9.44 7.54 17.04
N LEU A 154 -8.39 7.03 17.67
CA LEU A 154 -8.00 5.63 17.60
C LEU A 154 -8.94 4.76 18.45
N THR A 155 -9.32 3.61 17.93
CA THR A 155 -10.23 2.65 18.59
C THR A 155 -9.59 1.30 18.87
N GLU A 156 -8.72 0.82 17.98
CA GLU A 156 -8.03 -0.45 18.10
C GLU A 156 -6.60 -0.35 17.58
N LEU A 157 -5.69 -1.10 18.17
CA LEU A 157 -4.30 -1.24 17.76
C LEU A 157 -3.97 -2.71 17.58
N ASP A 158 -3.06 -3.04 16.65
CA ASP A 158 -2.53 -4.39 16.46
C ASP A 158 -3.60 -5.44 16.14
N THR A 159 -4.64 -5.05 15.44
CA THR A 159 -5.77 -5.92 15.02
C THR A 159 -5.88 -5.97 13.49
N PRO A 160 -6.46 -7.06 12.91
CA PRO A 160 -6.74 -7.10 11.48
C PRO A 160 -7.62 -5.93 11.04
N VAL A 161 -7.32 -5.39 9.85
CA VAL A 161 -8.04 -4.27 9.24
C VAL A 161 -8.53 -4.62 7.84
N ASN A 162 -9.55 -3.92 7.35
CA ASN A 162 -10.06 -4.05 5.99
C ASN A 162 -9.88 -2.72 5.23
N ILE A 163 -9.03 -2.72 4.24
CA ILE A 163 -8.80 -1.54 3.38
C ILE A 163 -9.41 -1.80 2.01
N LEU A 164 -10.58 -1.24 1.75
CA LEU A 164 -11.28 -1.32 0.46
C LEU A 164 -11.40 -2.77 -0.06
N GLY A 165 -11.74 -3.71 0.83
CA GLY A 165 -11.91 -5.13 0.52
C GLY A 165 -10.62 -5.97 0.57
N LEU A 166 -9.49 -5.39 0.96
CA LEU A 166 -8.26 -6.08 1.28
C LEU A 166 -8.14 -6.28 2.79
N GLU A 167 -8.19 -7.52 3.27
CA GLU A 167 -7.86 -7.84 4.66
C GLU A 167 -6.35 -7.80 4.87
N ILE A 168 -5.90 -7.08 5.91
CA ILE A 168 -4.48 -6.91 6.26
C ILE A 168 -4.32 -7.20 7.75
N LYS A 169 -3.37 -8.06 8.09
CA LYS A 169 -3.01 -8.40 9.47
C LYS A 169 -1.73 -7.68 9.90
N PRO A 170 -1.55 -7.44 11.20
CA PRO A 170 -0.27 -6.97 11.72
C PRO A 170 0.90 -7.81 11.21
N GLY A 171 1.95 -7.17 10.70
CA GLY A 171 3.14 -7.83 10.15
C GLY A 171 2.99 -8.43 8.75
N ASP A 172 1.87 -8.21 8.04
CA ASP A 172 1.76 -8.56 6.63
C ASP A 172 2.67 -7.67 5.77
N PHE A 173 3.29 -8.26 4.74
CA PHE A 173 4.05 -7.50 3.76
C PHE A 173 3.10 -6.74 2.83
N ILE A 174 3.26 -5.41 2.78
CA ILE A 174 2.44 -4.48 2.00
C ILE A 174 3.25 -3.88 0.87
N HIS A 175 2.62 -3.80 -0.29
CA HIS A 175 3.05 -2.97 -1.41
C HIS A 175 1.88 -2.09 -1.85
N ALA A 176 2.08 -0.79 -1.96
CA ALA A 176 1.01 0.14 -2.30
C ALA A 176 1.54 1.35 -3.07
N ASP A 177 0.77 1.81 -4.06
CA ASP A 177 1.01 3.02 -4.84
C ASP A 177 -0.31 3.66 -5.30
N GLN A 178 -0.26 4.52 -6.31
CA GLN A 178 -1.44 5.18 -6.87
C GLN A 178 -2.51 4.21 -7.43
N HIS A 179 -2.16 2.96 -7.72
CA HIS A 179 -3.10 1.95 -8.24
C HIS A 179 -3.85 1.23 -7.11
N GLY A 180 -3.40 1.37 -5.87
CA GLY A 180 -3.96 0.72 -4.69
C GLY A 180 -2.92 -0.01 -3.85
N ALA A 181 -3.37 -0.95 -3.04
CA ALA A 181 -2.52 -1.74 -2.16
C ALA A 181 -2.72 -3.23 -2.36
N MET A 182 -1.68 -4.01 -2.07
CA MET A 182 -1.74 -5.46 -2.00
C MET A 182 -0.92 -6.01 -0.84
N THR A 183 -1.25 -7.23 -0.43
CA THR A 183 -0.46 -8.02 0.51
C THR A 183 0.23 -9.17 -0.20
N VAL A 184 1.43 -9.53 0.28
CA VAL A 184 2.13 -10.74 -0.15
C VAL A 184 2.30 -11.69 1.03
N PRO A 185 1.74 -12.91 0.98
CA PRO A 185 1.93 -13.90 2.03
C PRO A 185 3.41 -14.21 2.27
N LYS A 186 3.83 -14.31 3.53
CA LYS A 186 5.25 -14.53 3.92
C LYS A 186 5.91 -15.69 3.16
N LYS A 187 5.18 -16.77 2.92
CA LYS A 187 5.68 -17.96 2.18
C LYS A 187 6.07 -17.70 0.73
N HIS A 188 5.66 -16.55 0.15
CA HIS A 188 5.92 -16.18 -1.23
C HIS A 188 6.99 -15.09 -1.39
N LEU A 189 7.46 -14.48 -0.30
CA LEU A 189 8.41 -13.36 -0.34
C LEU A 189 9.73 -13.72 -1.05
N ASP A 190 10.25 -14.93 -0.81
CA ASP A 190 11.51 -15.37 -1.42
C ASP A 190 11.39 -15.61 -2.93
N ALA A 191 10.19 -15.89 -3.44
CA ALA A 191 9.95 -16.09 -4.86
C ALA A 191 9.74 -14.78 -5.64
N LEU A 192 9.43 -13.67 -4.96
CA LEU A 192 9.10 -12.40 -5.60
C LEU A 192 10.18 -11.88 -6.57
N PRO A 193 11.48 -11.82 -6.22
CA PRO A 193 12.49 -11.26 -7.11
C PRO A 193 12.55 -11.99 -8.44
N HIS A 194 12.48 -13.32 -8.44
CA HIS A 194 12.47 -14.12 -9.64
C HIS A 194 11.18 -13.91 -10.46
N ALA A 195 10.02 -13.88 -9.80
CA ALA A 195 8.75 -13.66 -10.47
C ALA A 195 8.65 -12.27 -11.10
N LEU A 196 9.15 -11.22 -10.43
CA LEU A 196 9.21 -9.85 -10.96
C LEU A 196 10.10 -9.75 -12.21
N ASP A 197 11.28 -10.37 -12.17
CA ASP A 197 12.17 -10.46 -13.34
C ASP A 197 11.47 -11.18 -14.51
N LEU A 198 10.74 -12.26 -14.22
CA LEU A 198 10.01 -13.02 -15.23
C LEU A 198 8.83 -12.22 -15.84
N VAL A 199 8.08 -11.44 -15.04
CA VAL A 199 7.05 -10.51 -15.57
C VAL A 199 7.65 -9.59 -16.61
N VAL A 200 8.74 -8.88 -16.26
CA VAL A 200 9.40 -7.93 -17.16
C VAL A 200 9.88 -8.63 -18.42
N LYS A 201 10.59 -9.77 -18.30
CA LYS A 201 11.08 -10.53 -19.43
C LYS A 201 9.98 -10.95 -20.40
N LYS A 202 8.82 -11.35 -19.89
CA LYS A 202 7.67 -11.77 -20.71
C LYS A 202 6.99 -10.60 -21.42
N GLU A 203 6.99 -9.40 -20.84
CA GLU A 203 6.37 -8.22 -21.42
C GLU A 203 7.25 -7.55 -22.51
N VAL A 204 8.58 -7.59 -22.36
CA VAL A 204 9.53 -6.91 -23.24
C VAL A 204 9.33 -7.26 -24.72
N PRO A 205 9.25 -8.52 -25.17
CA PRO A 205 9.08 -8.85 -26.59
C PRO A 205 7.82 -8.23 -27.20
N ILE A 206 6.72 -8.18 -26.42
CA ILE A 206 5.43 -7.66 -26.89
C ILE A 206 5.48 -6.14 -26.96
N LEU A 207 6.02 -5.47 -25.94
CA LEU A 207 6.14 -4.01 -25.89
C LEU A 207 7.11 -3.48 -26.97
N GLU A 208 8.23 -4.14 -27.18
CA GLU A 208 9.21 -3.79 -28.23
C GLU A 208 8.58 -3.92 -29.62
N ALA A 209 7.88 -5.03 -29.89
CA ALA A 209 7.18 -5.21 -31.16
C ALA A 209 6.09 -4.14 -31.38
N ALA A 210 5.26 -3.89 -30.36
CA ALA A 210 4.14 -2.95 -30.44
C ALA A 210 4.57 -1.49 -30.68
N ARG A 211 5.79 -1.12 -30.25
CA ARG A 211 6.35 0.23 -30.43
C ARG A 211 7.04 0.44 -31.78
N GLN A 212 7.15 -0.60 -32.63
CA GLN A 212 7.73 -0.47 -33.96
C GLN A 212 6.78 0.27 -34.92
N ARG A 213 7.36 1.09 -35.81
CA ARG A 213 6.58 1.90 -36.77
C ARG A 213 5.74 1.05 -37.73
N ASP A 214 6.20 -0.16 -38.05
CA ASP A 214 5.57 -1.11 -38.98
C ASP A 214 4.92 -2.29 -38.24
N PHE A 215 4.48 -2.05 -36.99
CA PHE A 215 3.78 -3.05 -36.17
C PHE A 215 2.51 -3.54 -36.88
N ASN A 216 2.31 -4.85 -36.85
CA ASN A 216 1.15 -5.52 -37.44
C ASN A 216 0.86 -6.84 -36.74
N ILE A 217 -0.22 -7.52 -37.14
CA ILE A 217 -0.69 -8.74 -36.50
C ILE A 217 0.34 -9.90 -36.55
N GLU A 218 1.12 -10.00 -37.62
CA GLU A 218 2.14 -11.05 -37.73
C GLU A 218 3.31 -10.83 -36.77
N LYS A 219 3.73 -9.58 -36.57
CA LYS A 219 4.71 -9.22 -35.53
C LYS A 219 4.18 -9.49 -34.14
N LEU A 220 2.90 -9.19 -33.87
CA LEU A 220 2.25 -9.47 -32.60
C LEU A 220 2.27 -10.97 -32.27
N LYS A 221 1.89 -11.82 -33.22
CA LYS A 221 1.90 -13.28 -33.05
C LYS A 221 3.30 -13.80 -32.69
N LYS A 222 4.34 -13.32 -33.39
CA LYS A 222 5.73 -13.68 -33.09
C LYS A 222 6.17 -13.22 -31.71
N ALA A 223 5.78 -12.00 -31.31
CA ALA A 223 6.10 -11.46 -30.00
C ALA A 223 5.42 -12.24 -28.87
N PHE A 224 4.16 -12.63 -29.02
CA PHE A 224 3.48 -13.52 -28.08
C PHE A 224 4.17 -14.88 -27.97
N GLN A 225 4.54 -15.49 -29.10
CA GLN A 225 5.25 -16.77 -29.05
C GLN A 225 6.58 -16.63 -28.29
N ALA A 226 7.36 -15.58 -28.59
CA ALA A 226 8.60 -15.31 -27.86
C ALA A 226 8.38 -15.09 -26.35
N SER A 227 7.29 -14.39 -25.97
CA SER A 227 6.90 -14.23 -24.57
C SER A 227 6.54 -15.55 -23.88
N TRP A 228 5.78 -16.43 -24.55
CA TRP A 228 5.37 -17.72 -23.98
C TRP A 228 6.52 -18.71 -23.81
N ASP A 229 7.56 -18.63 -24.64
CA ASP A 229 8.74 -19.48 -24.58
C ASP A 229 9.67 -19.12 -23.40
N ILE A 230 9.50 -17.95 -22.77
CA ILE A 230 10.22 -17.51 -21.57
C ILE A 230 9.69 -18.26 -20.33
N LYS A 231 10.60 -18.96 -19.66
CA LYS A 231 10.31 -19.79 -18.47
C LYS A 231 10.93 -19.21 -17.23
#